data_a125024ee0a58f81c3d1df49e2c9b8e3
#
_entry.id   a125024ee0a58f81c3d1df49e2c9b8e3
#
_cell.length_a   1.000
_cell.length_b   1.000
_cell.length_c   1.000
_cell.angle_alpha   90.00
_cell.angle_beta   90.00
_cell.angle_gamma   90.00
#
_symmetry.space_group_name_H-M   'P 1'
#
loop_
_entity.id
_entity.type
_entity.pdbx_description
1 polymer ?
#
loop_
_entity_poly.entity_id
_entity_poly.type
_entity_poly.pdbx_seq_one_letter_code
_entity_poly.pdbx_strand_id
1 'polypeptide(L)'
;MADRGARYQRRQNVGRRRQQESRSARLRNLRRRLFMMAGGIAVVALAIGGLVLLMTTRSTFGKELPPTSFSPAHLESFPPQQINNLPIPRLIQEHVMERNAGHPRGSMLVQYNCVDYQCEPGLVESLTEIVRGFPAHVYLAPYPTMDAKIALAAPDRLLLLDALD
;
A
#
# COMPACT_ATOMS: atom_id res chain seq x y z
N MET A 1 87.76 -3.22 -6.19
CA MET A 1 86.74 -4.00 -5.37
C MET A 1 85.46 -3.23 -4.99
N ALA A 2 85.36 -1.93 -5.12
CA ALA A 2 84.22 -1.10 -4.69
C ALA A 2 82.97 -1.20 -5.58
N ASP A 3 83.10 -1.59 -6.85
CA ASP A 3 81.92 -1.60 -7.81
C ASP A 3 80.94 -2.72 -7.59
N ARG A 4 81.32 -3.85 -6.99
CA ARG A 4 80.36 -4.99 -6.71
C ARG A 4 79.34 -4.68 -5.58
N GLY A 5 79.75 -3.93 -4.59
CA GLY A 5 78.91 -3.54 -3.49
C GLY A 5 77.75 -2.57 -3.88
N ALA A 6 78.11 -1.61 -4.74
CA ALA A 6 77.17 -0.62 -5.26
C ALA A 6 76.12 -1.25 -6.16
N ARG A 7 76.45 -2.24 -6.95
CA ARG A 7 75.52 -2.98 -7.82
C ARG A 7 74.55 -3.88 -6.98
N TYR A 8 75.05 -4.45 -5.90
CA TYR A 8 74.23 -5.27 -5.00
C TYR A 8 73.18 -4.41 -4.26
N GLN A 9 73.59 -3.27 -3.70
CA GLN A 9 72.68 -2.33 -3.04
C GLN A 9 71.60 -1.77 -4.02
N ARG A 10 72.00 -1.48 -5.26
CA ARG A 10 71.05 -1.01 -6.29
C ARG A 10 69.99 -2.06 -6.61
N ARG A 11 70.36 -3.34 -6.70
CA ARG A 11 69.40 -4.43 -6.90
C ARG A 11 68.44 -4.62 -5.73
N GLN A 12 68.91 -4.51 -4.49
CA GLN A 12 68.05 -4.58 -3.32
C GLN A 12 67.07 -3.40 -3.24
N ASN A 13 67.50 -2.21 -3.56
CA ASN A 13 66.64 -1.04 -3.54
C ASN A 13 65.55 -1.12 -4.63
N VAL A 14 65.88 -1.63 -5.80
CA VAL A 14 64.88 -1.86 -6.88
C VAL A 14 63.87 -2.92 -6.46
N GLY A 15 64.29 -3.99 -5.79
CA GLY A 15 63.40 -5.03 -5.27
C GLY A 15 62.42 -4.51 -4.21
N ARG A 16 62.95 -3.68 -3.27
CA ARG A 16 62.14 -3.04 -2.23
C ARG A 16 61.10 -2.06 -2.83
N ARG A 17 61.47 -1.25 -3.80
CA ARG A 17 60.56 -0.34 -4.50
C ARG A 17 59.45 -1.10 -5.23
N ARG A 18 59.75 -2.15 -5.97
CA ARG A 18 58.72 -2.99 -6.63
C ARG A 18 57.80 -3.64 -5.65
N GLN A 19 58.25 -4.08 -4.49
CA GLN A 19 57.43 -4.64 -3.44
C GLN A 19 56.48 -3.60 -2.79
N GLN A 20 56.97 -2.38 -2.58
CA GLN A 20 56.16 -1.28 -2.08
C GLN A 20 55.08 -0.85 -3.09
N GLU A 21 55.44 -0.74 -4.38
CA GLU A 21 54.50 -0.41 -5.45
C GLU A 21 53.39 -1.45 -5.60
N SER A 22 53.77 -2.74 -5.53
CA SER A 22 52.76 -3.83 -5.59
C SER A 22 51.79 -3.85 -4.38
N ARG A 23 52.30 -3.56 -3.19
CA ARG A 23 51.47 -3.43 -1.98
C ARG A 23 50.52 -2.24 -2.06
N SER A 24 50.98 -1.08 -2.53
CA SER A 24 50.18 0.12 -2.68
C SER A 24 49.09 -0.06 -3.76
N ALA A 25 49.40 -0.75 -4.86
CA ALA A 25 48.46 -1.08 -5.91
C ALA A 25 47.35 -2.06 -5.41
N ARG A 26 47.76 -3.08 -4.63
CA ARG A 26 46.78 -3.99 -4.00
C ARG A 26 45.85 -3.27 -3.03
N LEU A 27 46.35 -2.39 -2.19
CA LEU A 27 45.56 -1.62 -1.23
C LEU A 27 44.59 -0.66 -1.95
N ARG A 28 45.02 -0.01 -3.03
CA ARG A 28 44.15 0.83 -3.87
C ARG A 28 43.02 0.03 -4.49
N ASN A 29 43.30 -1.14 -5.03
CA ASN A 29 42.29 -2.03 -5.61
C ASN A 29 41.32 -2.57 -4.56
N LEU A 30 41.81 -2.91 -3.38
CA LEU A 30 40.98 -3.36 -2.25
C LEU A 30 40.04 -2.24 -1.78
N ARG A 31 40.55 -1.02 -1.59
CA ARG A 31 39.75 0.15 -1.27
C ARG A 31 38.68 0.40 -2.33
N ARG A 32 39.03 0.37 -3.61
CA ARG A 32 38.08 0.58 -4.71
C ARG A 32 36.95 -0.49 -4.69
N ARG A 33 37.31 -1.75 -4.46
CA ARG A 33 36.31 -2.83 -4.32
C ARG A 33 35.40 -2.63 -3.10
N LEU A 34 35.95 -2.25 -1.95
CA LEU A 34 35.19 -1.96 -0.74
C LEU A 34 34.24 -0.77 -0.96
N PHE A 35 34.68 0.30 -1.62
CA PHE A 35 33.82 1.43 -1.95
C PHE A 35 32.70 1.05 -2.92
N MET A 36 32.97 0.22 -3.92
CA MET A 36 31.92 -0.26 -4.83
C MET A 36 30.91 -1.16 -4.13
N MET A 37 31.38 -2.05 -3.24
CA MET A 37 30.47 -2.90 -2.44
C MET A 37 29.64 -2.08 -1.46
N ALA A 38 30.25 -1.14 -0.76
CA ALA A 38 29.53 -0.23 0.16
C ALA A 38 28.49 0.62 -0.59
N GLY A 39 28.85 1.15 -1.76
CA GLY A 39 27.90 1.87 -2.62
C GLY A 39 26.73 1.01 -3.08
N GLY A 40 27.01 -0.22 -3.51
CA GLY A 40 25.96 -1.18 -3.88
C GLY A 40 24.99 -1.50 -2.73
N ILE A 41 25.53 -1.76 -1.54
CA ILE A 41 24.72 -2.01 -0.33
C ILE A 41 23.87 -0.79 0.02
N ALA A 42 24.42 0.42 -0.06
CA ALA A 42 23.68 1.64 0.22
C ALA A 42 22.50 1.86 -0.77
N VAL A 43 22.71 1.60 -2.05
CA VAL A 43 21.63 1.69 -3.07
C VAL A 43 20.53 0.68 -2.80
N VAL A 44 20.88 -0.57 -2.47
CA VAL A 44 19.89 -1.61 -2.14
C VAL A 44 19.13 -1.24 -0.87
N ALA A 45 19.80 -0.74 0.17
CA ALA A 45 19.15 -0.31 1.40
C ALA A 45 18.18 0.87 1.15
N LEU A 46 18.55 1.83 0.33
CA LEU A 46 17.68 2.94 -0.06
C LEU A 46 16.47 2.46 -0.89
N ALA A 47 16.66 1.52 -1.80
CA ALA A 47 15.56 0.96 -2.58
C ALA A 47 14.56 0.19 -1.69
N ILE A 48 15.06 -0.64 -0.76
CA ILE A 48 14.21 -1.36 0.20
C ILE A 48 13.50 -0.38 1.14
N GLY A 49 14.22 0.59 1.69
CA GLY A 49 13.66 1.62 2.57
C GLY A 49 12.58 2.45 1.87
N GLY A 50 12.83 2.86 0.63
CA GLY A 50 11.84 3.56 -0.20
C GLY A 50 10.60 2.72 -0.49
N LEU A 51 10.78 1.42 -0.80
CA LEU A 51 9.66 0.50 -1.02
C LEU A 51 8.81 0.29 0.25
N VAL A 52 9.47 0.10 1.40
CA VAL A 52 8.79 -0.03 2.70
C VAL A 52 8.04 1.26 3.02
N LEU A 53 8.65 2.43 2.83
CA LEU A 53 7.99 3.72 3.03
C LEU A 53 6.77 3.87 2.12
N LEU A 54 6.86 3.53 0.84
CA LEU A 54 5.73 3.54 -0.10
C LEU A 54 4.61 2.58 0.31
N MET A 55 4.96 1.43 0.88
CA MET A 55 3.94 0.48 1.37
C MET A 55 3.28 0.95 2.66
N THR A 56 4.02 1.62 3.55
CA THR A 56 3.49 2.11 4.83
C THR A 56 2.73 3.44 4.70
N THR A 57 3.03 4.26 3.69
CA THR A 57 2.33 5.52 3.42
C THR A 57 1.08 5.36 2.56
N ARG A 58 0.73 4.14 2.12
CA ARG A 58 -0.60 3.91 1.55
C ARG A 58 -1.63 4.19 2.66
N SER A 59 -2.20 5.38 2.64
CA SER A 59 -3.31 5.75 3.49
C SER A 59 -4.45 4.76 3.21
N THR A 60 -4.67 3.83 4.13
CA THR A 60 -5.85 2.98 4.11
C THR A 60 -6.99 3.84 4.63
N PHE A 61 -7.83 4.32 3.71
CA PHE A 61 -9.03 5.06 4.08
C PHE A 61 -9.95 4.19 4.93
N GLY A 62 -10.57 4.81 5.93
CA GLY A 62 -11.52 4.17 6.82
C GLY A 62 -10.88 3.35 7.94
N LYS A 63 -11.71 2.95 8.89
CA LYS A 63 -11.35 2.10 10.02
C LYS A 63 -11.31 0.64 9.57
N GLU A 64 -10.24 -0.06 9.92
CA GLU A 64 -10.18 -1.51 9.77
C GLU A 64 -11.16 -2.16 10.75
N LEU A 65 -12.00 -3.05 10.23
CA LEU A 65 -12.95 -3.81 11.03
C LEU A 65 -12.37 -5.20 11.31
N PRO A 66 -12.70 -5.78 12.48
CA PRO A 66 -12.38 -7.18 12.71
C PRO A 66 -13.08 -8.05 11.67
N PRO A 67 -12.58 -9.26 11.38
CA PRO A 67 -13.23 -10.20 10.48
C PRO A 67 -14.71 -10.37 10.88
N THR A 68 -15.60 -10.14 9.93
CA THR A 68 -17.04 -10.28 10.17
C THR A 68 -17.40 -11.76 10.20
N SER A 69 -18.05 -12.21 11.27
CA SER A 69 -18.72 -13.51 11.28
C SER A 69 -20.09 -13.34 10.62
N PHE A 70 -20.28 -13.96 9.49
CA PHE A 70 -21.54 -13.91 8.76
C PHE A 70 -22.57 -14.85 9.40
N SER A 71 -23.85 -14.45 9.35
CA SER A 71 -24.93 -15.33 9.74
C SER A 71 -25.02 -16.51 8.78
N PRO A 72 -25.17 -17.76 9.27
CA PRO A 72 -25.44 -18.91 8.41
C PRO A 72 -26.72 -18.77 7.58
N ALA A 73 -27.59 -17.85 7.94
CA ALA A 73 -28.86 -17.57 7.27
C ALA A 73 -28.80 -16.35 6.34
N HIS A 74 -27.61 -15.77 6.04
CA HIS A 74 -27.52 -14.68 5.09
C HIS A 74 -27.98 -15.14 3.70
N LEU A 75 -28.51 -14.21 2.92
CA LEU A 75 -29.00 -14.52 1.59
C LEU A 75 -27.86 -14.35 0.57
N GLU A 76 -27.56 -15.42 -0.16
CA GLU A 76 -26.61 -15.39 -1.27
C GLU A 76 -27.21 -14.68 -2.50
N SER A 77 -27.57 -13.42 -2.32
CA SER A 77 -28.11 -12.58 -3.38
C SER A 77 -27.57 -11.16 -3.30
N PHE A 78 -27.55 -10.48 -4.42
CA PHE A 78 -27.15 -9.09 -4.52
C PHE A 78 -28.36 -8.17 -4.61
N PRO A 79 -28.22 -6.88 -4.26
CA PRO A 79 -29.24 -5.90 -4.55
C PRO A 79 -29.58 -5.90 -6.04
N PRO A 80 -30.88 -5.78 -6.42
CA PRO A 80 -31.31 -5.91 -7.82
C PRO A 80 -30.81 -4.77 -8.69
N GLN A 81 -30.41 -3.65 -8.09
CA GLN A 81 -29.93 -2.46 -8.76
C GLN A 81 -28.72 -1.87 -8.05
N GLN A 82 -27.90 -1.14 -8.79
CA GLN A 82 -26.78 -0.41 -8.21
C GLN A 82 -27.25 0.73 -7.31
N ILE A 83 -28.30 1.45 -7.73
CA ILE A 83 -28.93 2.53 -6.98
C ILE A 83 -30.26 2.04 -6.44
N ASN A 84 -30.39 1.97 -5.13
CA ASN A 84 -31.59 1.48 -4.44
C ASN A 84 -32.27 2.63 -3.69
N ASN A 85 -33.59 2.76 -3.87
CA ASN A 85 -34.41 3.76 -3.17
C ASN A 85 -34.93 3.28 -1.82
N LEU A 86 -34.75 1.99 -1.52
CA LEU A 86 -35.13 1.35 -0.26
C LEU A 86 -33.88 0.78 0.42
N PRO A 87 -33.92 0.64 1.75
CA PRO A 87 -32.84 -0.01 2.48
C PRO A 87 -32.58 -1.43 1.97
N ILE A 88 -31.33 -1.77 1.76
CA ILE A 88 -30.93 -3.14 1.44
C ILE A 88 -31.09 -3.99 2.69
N PRO A 89 -31.82 -5.14 2.63
CA PRO A 89 -31.98 -6.03 3.77
C PRO A 89 -30.63 -6.49 4.35
N ARG A 90 -30.52 -6.54 5.67
CA ARG A 90 -29.27 -6.88 6.37
C ARG A 90 -28.64 -8.18 5.87
N LEU A 91 -29.43 -9.22 5.63
CA LEU A 91 -28.94 -10.52 5.16
C LEU A 91 -28.34 -10.43 3.76
N ILE A 92 -28.79 -9.50 2.90
CA ILE A 92 -28.18 -9.21 1.60
C ILE A 92 -26.92 -8.37 1.79
N GLN A 93 -26.92 -7.40 2.72
CA GLN A 93 -25.71 -6.63 3.03
C GLN A 93 -24.57 -7.54 3.51
N GLU A 94 -24.86 -8.53 4.34
CA GLU A 94 -23.88 -9.52 4.80
C GLU A 94 -23.22 -10.22 3.61
N HIS A 95 -23.99 -10.68 2.62
CA HIS A 95 -23.46 -11.31 1.41
C HIS A 95 -22.64 -10.33 0.56
N VAL A 96 -23.11 -9.10 0.37
CA VAL A 96 -22.35 -8.05 -0.37
C VAL A 96 -21.00 -7.79 0.28
N MET A 97 -20.90 -7.90 1.60
CA MET A 97 -19.68 -7.67 2.38
C MET A 97 -18.76 -8.88 2.48
N GLU A 98 -19.13 -10.03 1.91
CA GLU A 98 -18.24 -11.18 1.85
C GLU A 98 -17.07 -10.92 0.89
N ARG A 99 -15.89 -11.34 1.33
CA ARG A 99 -14.70 -11.30 0.47
C ARG A 99 -14.93 -12.28 -0.69
N ASN A 100 -14.82 -11.77 -1.90
CA ASN A 100 -15.08 -12.46 -3.17
C ASN A 100 -16.55 -12.67 -3.55
N ALA A 101 -17.51 -12.14 -2.80
CA ALA A 101 -18.90 -12.16 -3.22
C ALA A 101 -19.08 -11.34 -4.51
N GLY A 102 -19.44 -12.00 -5.60
CA GLY A 102 -19.72 -11.36 -6.90
C GLY A 102 -18.56 -10.66 -7.61
N HIS A 103 -17.44 -10.40 -6.92
CA HIS A 103 -16.27 -9.76 -7.48
C HIS A 103 -15.00 -10.17 -6.74
N PRO A 104 -13.84 -10.39 -7.41
CA PRO A 104 -12.59 -10.83 -6.76
C PRO A 104 -12.05 -9.87 -5.69
N ARG A 105 -12.48 -8.60 -5.71
CA ARG A 105 -12.09 -7.57 -4.74
C ARG A 105 -13.17 -7.28 -3.69
N GLY A 106 -14.27 -8.04 -3.69
CA GLY A 106 -15.46 -7.76 -2.90
C GLY A 106 -16.33 -6.67 -3.51
N SER A 107 -17.47 -6.43 -2.89
CA SER A 107 -18.41 -5.37 -3.24
C SER A 107 -18.34 -4.23 -2.23
N MET A 108 -19.01 -3.12 -2.50
CA MET A 108 -19.05 -1.96 -1.60
C MET A 108 -20.49 -1.47 -1.42
N LEU A 109 -20.82 -1.10 -0.20
CA LEU A 109 -22.04 -0.41 0.14
C LEU A 109 -21.74 1.06 0.41
N VAL A 110 -22.40 1.95 -0.29
CA VAL A 110 -22.50 3.37 0.00
C VAL A 110 -23.88 3.60 0.60
N GLN A 111 -23.95 4.03 1.84
CA GLN A 111 -25.20 4.17 2.56
C GLN A 111 -25.35 5.59 3.10
N TYR A 112 -26.58 6.08 3.16
CA TYR A 112 -26.89 7.40 3.71
C TYR A 112 -28.08 7.35 4.65
N ASN A 113 -28.09 8.22 5.67
CA ASN A 113 -29.17 8.36 6.63
C ASN A 113 -29.62 9.83 6.66
N CYS A 114 -30.64 10.14 5.85
CA CYS A 114 -31.28 11.46 5.84
C CYS A 114 -32.59 11.48 6.67
N VAL A 115 -32.81 10.45 7.50
CA VAL A 115 -33.93 10.40 8.44
C VAL A 115 -33.51 10.98 9.78
N ASP A 116 -32.38 10.49 10.31
CA ASP A 116 -31.88 10.92 11.62
C ASP A 116 -30.89 12.09 11.51
N TYR A 117 -30.31 12.30 10.32
CA TYR A 117 -29.36 13.36 10.04
C TYR A 117 -29.92 14.34 9.01
N GLN A 118 -29.63 15.61 9.20
CA GLN A 118 -29.94 16.62 8.21
C GLN A 118 -28.98 16.50 7.01
N CYS A 119 -29.51 16.08 5.87
CA CYS A 119 -28.76 16.02 4.63
C CYS A 119 -28.81 17.37 3.90
N GLU A 120 -27.72 17.73 3.27
CA GLU A 120 -27.63 18.88 2.38
C GLU A 120 -28.50 18.63 1.12
N PRO A 121 -29.12 19.67 0.56
CA PRO A 121 -29.84 19.56 -0.73
C PRO A 121 -28.89 19.02 -1.80
N GLY A 122 -29.33 17.97 -2.52
CA GLY A 122 -28.52 17.36 -3.59
C GLY A 122 -27.53 16.28 -3.13
N LEU A 123 -27.45 15.96 -1.82
CA LEU A 123 -26.54 14.92 -1.32
C LEU A 123 -26.81 13.56 -1.99
N VAL A 124 -28.06 13.12 -2.04
CA VAL A 124 -28.41 11.81 -2.61
C VAL A 124 -28.15 11.77 -4.11
N GLU A 125 -28.42 12.85 -4.81
CA GLU A 125 -28.13 13.02 -6.22
C GLU A 125 -26.62 12.92 -6.49
N SER A 126 -25.81 13.60 -5.68
CA SER A 126 -24.34 13.58 -5.79
C SER A 126 -23.79 12.17 -5.50
N LEU A 127 -24.28 11.50 -4.46
CA LEU A 127 -23.92 10.10 -4.17
C LEU A 127 -24.31 9.17 -5.32
N THR A 128 -25.49 9.40 -5.92
CA THR A 128 -25.98 8.63 -7.06
C THR A 128 -25.07 8.80 -8.28
N GLU A 129 -24.67 10.02 -8.58
CA GLU A 129 -23.76 10.32 -9.70
C GLU A 129 -22.38 9.70 -9.49
N ILE A 130 -21.83 9.83 -8.29
CA ILE A 130 -20.56 9.20 -7.92
C ILE A 130 -20.65 7.68 -8.09
N VAL A 131 -21.67 7.03 -7.54
CA VAL A 131 -21.79 5.57 -7.55
C VAL A 131 -22.03 5.04 -8.98
N ARG A 132 -22.74 5.77 -9.83
CA ARG A 132 -22.89 5.42 -11.26
C ARG A 132 -21.57 5.41 -12.03
N GLY A 133 -20.57 6.16 -11.59
CA GLY A 133 -19.22 6.14 -12.14
C GLY A 133 -18.40 4.90 -11.78
N PHE A 134 -18.87 4.07 -10.85
CA PHE A 134 -18.20 2.85 -10.41
C PHE A 134 -18.80 1.60 -11.06
N PRO A 135 -18.06 0.46 -11.02
CA PRO A 135 -18.58 -0.84 -11.47
C PRO A 135 -19.85 -1.27 -10.70
N ALA A 136 -20.63 -2.17 -11.30
CA ALA A 136 -21.94 -2.60 -10.78
C ALA A 136 -21.96 -3.23 -9.37
N HIS A 137 -20.79 -3.57 -8.83
CA HIS A 137 -20.67 -4.12 -7.47
C HIS A 137 -20.48 -3.05 -6.37
N VAL A 138 -20.66 -1.77 -6.69
CA VAL A 138 -20.77 -0.66 -5.74
C VAL A 138 -22.23 -0.27 -5.67
N TYR A 139 -22.85 -0.40 -4.51
CA TYR A 139 -24.28 -0.20 -4.32
C TYR A 139 -24.57 1.03 -3.47
N LEU A 140 -25.56 1.83 -3.86
CA LEU A 140 -26.09 2.93 -3.05
C LEU A 140 -27.47 2.55 -2.49
N ALA A 141 -27.67 2.84 -1.20
CA ALA A 141 -28.97 2.66 -0.55
C ALA A 141 -29.14 3.59 0.67
N PRO A 142 -30.37 3.98 1.04
CA PRO A 142 -30.64 4.56 2.34
C PRO A 142 -30.45 3.52 3.44
N TYR A 143 -30.02 3.99 4.64
CA TYR A 143 -29.95 3.15 5.85
C TYR A 143 -30.34 3.98 7.08
N PRO A 144 -31.65 4.13 7.33
CA PRO A 144 -32.18 5.10 8.28
C PRO A 144 -31.84 4.83 9.76
N THR A 145 -31.31 3.65 10.09
CA THR A 145 -30.93 3.31 11.48
C THR A 145 -29.41 3.36 11.69
N MET A 146 -28.67 3.91 10.72
CA MET A 146 -27.22 4.01 10.78
C MET A 146 -26.81 5.17 11.69
N ASP A 147 -25.82 4.95 12.55
CA ASP A 147 -25.26 5.98 13.43
C ASP A 147 -24.20 6.82 12.69
N ALA A 148 -24.53 7.27 11.49
CA ALA A 148 -23.72 8.18 10.67
C ALA A 148 -24.58 8.76 9.54
N LYS A 149 -24.22 9.93 9.00
CA LYS A 149 -24.91 10.52 7.85
C LYS A 149 -24.61 9.74 6.56
N ILE A 150 -23.32 9.41 6.32
CA ILE A 150 -22.86 8.65 5.17
C ILE A 150 -21.92 7.56 5.66
N ALA A 151 -22.04 6.35 5.13
CA ALA A 151 -21.12 5.26 5.39
C ALA A 151 -20.70 4.58 4.09
N LEU A 152 -19.41 4.33 3.95
CA LEU A 152 -18.85 3.51 2.91
C LEU A 152 -18.32 2.24 3.57
N ALA A 153 -18.97 1.11 3.27
CA ALA A 153 -18.61 -0.18 3.80
C ALA A 153 -18.07 -1.08 2.69
N ALA A 154 -16.90 -1.64 2.91
CA ALA A 154 -16.25 -2.63 2.06
C ALA A 154 -15.82 -3.81 2.93
N PRO A 155 -15.51 -4.99 2.39
CA PRO A 155 -14.95 -6.07 3.18
C PRO A 155 -13.77 -5.59 4.03
N ASP A 156 -13.85 -5.76 5.34
CA ASP A 156 -12.85 -5.36 6.34
C ASP A 156 -12.64 -3.83 6.54
N ARG A 157 -13.47 -2.96 5.91
CA ARG A 157 -13.31 -1.50 6.00
C ARG A 157 -14.63 -0.77 6.16
N LEU A 158 -14.61 0.25 7.01
CA LEU A 158 -15.73 1.17 7.21
C LEU A 158 -15.21 2.60 7.27
N LEU A 159 -15.78 3.47 6.44
CA LEU A 159 -15.55 4.91 6.48
C LEU A 159 -16.89 5.60 6.76
N LEU A 160 -16.92 6.44 7.78
CA LEU A 160 -18.07 7.28 8.13
C LEU A 160 -17.76 8.71 7.78
N LEU A 161 -18.72 9.42 7.19
CA LEU A 161 -18.58 10.80 6.75
C LEU A 161 -19.79 11.62 7.20
N ASP A 162 -19.55 12.88 7.52
CA ASP A 162 -20.57 13.86 7.87
C ASP A 162 -20.99 14.73 6.68
N ALA A 163 -20.17 14.79 5.64
CA ALA A 163 -20.40 15.53 4.40
C ALA A 163 -19.65 14.90 3.22
N LEU A 164 -20.01 15.30 2.01
CA LEU A 164 -19.20 15.11 0.80
C LEU A 164 -18.33 16.34 0.60
N ASP A 165 -17.02 16.12 0.56
CA ASP A 165 -16.02 17.16 0.24
C ASP A 165 -15.67 17.16 -1.27
#